data_cc9c07bbdd9c678ebba52d6a6b91aebf
#
_entry.id   cc9c07bbdd9c678ebba52d6a6b91aebf
#
_cell.length_a   1.000
_cell.length_b   1.000
_cell.length_c   1.000
_cell.angle_alpha   90.00
_cell.angle_beta   90.00
_cell.angle_gamma   90.00
#
_symmetry.space_group_name_H-M   'P 1'
#
loop_
_entity.id
_entity.type
_entity.pdbx_description
1 polymer ?
#
loop_
_entity_poly.entity_id
_entity_poly.type
_entity_poly.pdbx_seq_one_letter_code
_entity_poly.pdbx_strand_id
1 'polypeptide(L)'
;KAEKFIVKTLPHVEFAGQTEDAKTQEGSITFIYSTLSGVVYSLADGTYMEEAIFNSQSDAVAYINTLYLATCADVVVSLASGTYTTALAAGVTLVCATAGSAIKYTLNGTTPSATNGIAYTVPINITATSGLKVIATKSGLANSPTVSREYIITA
;
A
#
# COMPACT_ATOMS: atom_id res chain seq x y z
N LYS A 1 16.67 10.62 27.54
CA LYS A 1 15.59 11.18 26.69
C LYS A 1 15.34 10.16 25.59
N ALA A 2 14.08 9.74 25.43
CA ALA A 2 13.72 8.87 24.28
C ALA A 2 13.79 9.71 23.00
N GLU A 3 14.50 9.21 21.99
CA GLU A 3 14.51 9.81 20.66
C GLU A 3 13.12 9.65 20.03
N LYS A 4 12.64 10.71 19.39
CA LYS A 4 11.40 10.67 18.61
C LYS A 4 11.72 10.98 17.16
N PHE A 5 11.08 10.27 16.25
CA PHE A 5 11.21 10.45 14.81
C PHE A 5 9.96 11.15 14.30
N ILE A 6 10.14 12.26 13.61
CA ILE A 6 9.05 13.10 13.10
C ILE A 6 9.09 13.04 11.58
N VAL A 7 8.00 12.62 10.98
CA VAL A 7 7.79 12.68 9.53
C VAL A 7 6.87 13.86 9.24
N LYS A 8 7.31 14.74 8.35
CA LYS A 8 6.52 15.88 7.88
C LYS A 8 6.26 15.72 6.40
N THR A 9 5.01 15.72 6.01
CA THR A 9 4.56 15.60 4.63
C THR A 9 4.03 16.95 4.17
N LEU A 10 4.59 17.46 3.08
CA LEU A 10 4.12 18.68 2.42
C LEU A 10 3.43 18.25 1.10
N PRO A 11 2.13 18.50 0.94
CA PRO A 11 1.39 18.02 -0.22
C PRO A 11 1.83 18.66 -1.53
N HIS A 12 2.23 19.94 -1.48
CA HIS A 12 2.79 20.64 -2.64
C HIS A 12 3.78 21.71 -2.20
N VAL A 13 4.98 21.66 -2.75
CA VAL A 13 6.04 22.65 -2.49
C VAL A 13 6.65 23.07 -3.82
N GLU A 14 6.65 24.35 -4.09
CA GLU A 14 7.35 24.93 -5.25
C GLU A 14 8.65 25.58 -4.77
N PHE A 15 9.77 25.11 -5.31
CA PHE A 15 11.09 25.65 -4.97
C PHE A 15 11.52 26.65 -6.02
N ALA A 16 11.96 27.83 -5.57
CA ALA A 16 12.68 28.76 -6.44
C ALA A 16 14.00 28.10 -6.89
N GLY A 17 14.27 28.10 -8.18
CA GLY A 17 15.43 27.42 -8.75
C GLY A 17 16.72 27.80 -8.01
N GLN A 18 17.41 26.79 -7.51
CA GLN A 18 18.73 26.92 -6.91
C GLN A 18 19.80 26.54 -7.93
N THR A 19 20.81 27.39 -8.07
CA THR A 19 22.07 26.99 -8.70
C THR A 19 22.84 26.13 -7.70
N GLU A 20 22.90 24.83 -7.93
CA GLU A 20 23.70 23.91 -7.11
C GLU A 20 25.18 24.04 -7.50
N ASP A 21 25.98 24.62 -6.62
CA ASP A 21 27.42 24.37 -6.60
C ASP A 21 27.70 23.06 -5.86
N ALA A 22 27.63 21.95 -6.55
CA ALA A 22 28.04 20.65 -6.03
C ALA A 22 29.57 20.59 -5.94
N LYS A 23 30.15 20.86 -4.78
CA LYS A 23 31.54 20.49 -4.48
C LYS A 23 31.60 19.03 -4.06
N THR A 24 32.08 18.19 -4.95
CA THR A 24 32.52 16.82 -4.63
C THR A 24 33.78 16.88 -3.78
N GLN A 25 33.69 16.52 -2.52
CA GLN A 25 34.86 16.27 -1.67
C GLN A 25 35.10 14.76 -1.60
N GLU A 26 36.34 14.35 -1.89
CA GLU A 26 36.78 12.97 -1.74
C GLU A 26 36.66 12.52 -0.28
N GLY A 27 35.93 11.41 -0.03
CA GLY A 27 36.05 10.61 1.17
C GLY A 27 34.94 10.69 2.22
N SER A 28 34.00 11.63 2.16
CA SER A 28 32.82 11.65 3.06
C SER A 28 31.75 12.56 2.51
N ILE A 29 30.54 12.02 2.33
CA ILE A 29 29.38 12.87 1.96
C ILE A 29 28.86 13.51 3.25
N THR A 30 29.24 14.74 3.48
CA THR A 30 28.61 15.58 4.50
C THR A 30 27.43 16.29 3.83
N PHE A 31 26.19 15.91 4.16
CA PHE A 31 25.02 16.67 3.76
C PHE A 31 25.04 18.02 4.49
N ILE A 32 25.49 19.07 3.84
CA ILE A 32 25.28 20.43 4.29
C ILE A 32 23.83 20.76 3.92
N TYR A 33 22.96 20.87 4.92
CA TYR A 33 21.60 21.33 4.71
C TYR A 33 21.64 22.78 4.26
N SER A 34 21.63 23.01 2.95
CA SER A 34 21.32 24.33 2.43
C SER A 34 19.87 24.66 2.76
N THR A 35 19.61 25.87 3.20
CA THR A 35 18.24 26.32 3.48
C THR A 35 17.49 26.35 2.15
N LEU A 36 16.62 25.39 1.92
CA LEU A 36 15.68 25.38 0.81
C LEU A 36 14.55 26.36 1.15
N SER A 37 14.41 27.43 0.37
CA SER A 37 13.25 28.31 0.44
C SER A 37 12.24 27.88 -0.60
N GLY A 38 11.03 27.60 -0.18
CA GLY A 38 9.93 27.18 -1.06
C GLY A 38 8.60 27.79 -0.59
N VAL A 39 7.64 27.83 -1.48
CA VAL A 39 6.26 28.23 -1.17
C VAL A 39 5.45 26.96 -0.99
N VAL A 40 4.78 26.84 0.15
CA VAL A 40 3.87 25.72 0.44
C VAL A 40 2.45 26.17 0.12
N TYR A 41 1.80 25.43 -0.76
CA TYR A 41 0.41 25.65 -1.11
C TYR A 41 -0.47 24.75 -0.27
N SER A 42 -1.57 25.29 0.25
CA SER A 42 -2.60 24.48 0.93
C SER A 42 -3.37 23.64 -0.09
N LEU A 43 -3.80 22.47 0.31
CA LEU A 43 -4.80 21.72 -0.43
C LEU A 43 -6.16 22.42 -0.38
N ALA A 44 -7.10 22.00 -1.22
CA ALA A 44 -8.45 22.55 -1.28
C ALA A 44 -9.22 22.44 0.06
N ASP A 45 -8.82 21.54 0.94
CA ASP A 45 -9.34 21.34 2.30
C ASP A 45 -8.65 22.22 3.36
N GLY A 46 -7.68 23.04 2.97
CA GLY A 46 -6.91 23.91 3.87
C GLY A 46 -5.70 23.25 4.52
N THR A 47 -5.37 22.00 4.21
CA THR A 47 -4.21 21.29 4.78
C THR A 47 -2.91 21.81 4.17
N TYR A 48 -1.97 22.23 5.02
CA TYR A 48 -0.63 22.68 4.60
C TYR A 48 0.44 21.61 4.82
N MET A 49 0.33 20.90 5.92
CA MET A 49 1.34 19.95 6.36
C MET A 49 0.71 18.90 7.28
N GLU A 50 1.06 17.66 7.07
CA GLU A 50 0.79 16.59 8.02
C GLU A 50 2.05 16.25 8.80
N GLU A 51 1.90 16.03 10.10
CA GLU A 51 2.98 15.64 10.99
C GLU A 51 2.61 14.33 11.69
N ALA A 52 3.46 13.33 11.56
CA ALA A 52 3.34 12.05 12.28
C ALA A 52 4.58 11.82 13.13
N ILE A 53 4.39 11.47 14.41
CA ILE A 53 5.46 11.28 15.39
C ILE A 53 5.58 9.79 15.71
N PHE A 54 6.78 9.25 15.58
CA PHE A 54 7.08 7.84 15.82
C PHE A 54 8.10 7.68 16.96
N ASN A 55 8.01 6.56 17.67
CA ASN A 55 8.94 6.22 18.74
C ASN A 55 10.15 5.41 18.24
N SER A 56 10.12 4.96 16.99
CA SER A 56 11.24 4.26 16.36
C SER A 56 11.49 4.77 14.93
N GLN A 57 12.73 4.67 14.48
CA GLN A 57 13.10 4.98 13.10
C GLN A 57 12.44 4.02 12.11
N SER A 58 12.31 2.74 12.46
CA SER A 58 11.68 1.73 11.58
C SER A 58 10.23 2.06 11.29
N ASP A 59 9.46 2.54 12.29
CA ASP A 59 8.06 2.91 12.10
C ASP A 59 7.93 4.18 11.25
N ALA A 60 8.81 5.17 11.44
CA ALA A 60 8.86 6.37 10.62
C ALA A 60 9.17 6.04 9.15
N VAL A 61 10.14 5.16 8.89
CA VAL A 61 10.50 4.69 7.54
C VAL A 61 9.36 3.89 6.93
N ALA A 62 8.69 3.02 7.70
CA ALA A 62 7.53 2.27 7.23
C ALA A 62 6.40 3.21 6.81
N TYR A 63 6.13 4.27 7.59
CA TYR A 63 5.13 5.28 7.25
C TYR A 63 5.50 6.05 5.97
N ILE A 64 6.74 6.51 5.83
CA ILE A 64 7.23 7.16 4.60
C ILE A 64 7.02 6.24 3.39
N ASN A 65 7.33 4.96 3.54
CA ASN A 65 7.14 3.99 2.48
C ASN A 65 5.66 3.83 2.09
N THR A 66 4.71 3.95 3.02
CA THR A 66 3.28 3.95 2.68
C THR A 66 2.86 5.16 1.85
N LEU A 67 3.53 6.31 2.03
CA LEU A 67 3.21 7.54 1.31
C LEU A 67 3.82 7.58 -0.12
N TYR A 68 5.00 7.01 -0.29
CA TYR A 68 5.79 7.18 -1.52
C TYR A 68 6.04 5.90 -2.31
N LEU A 69 5.76 4.71 -1.75
CA LEU A 69 5.91 3.48 -2.51
C LEU A 69 4.76 3.35 -3.52
N ALA A 70 5.14 3.00 -4.75
CA ALA A 70 4.15 2.54 -5.72
C ALA A 70 3.37 1.35 -5.12
N THR A 71 2.07 1.32 -5.33
CA THR A 71 1.20 0.23 -4.85
C THR A 71 1.20 -0.94 -5.84
N CYS A 72 0.99 -2.16 -5.32
CA CYS A 72 0.62 -3.27 -6.19
C CYS A 72 -0.69 -2.94 -6.93
N ALA A 73 -0.80 -3.39 -8.17
CA ALA A 73 -2.03 -3.29 -8.93
C ALA A 73 -3.17 -4.06 -8.23
N ASP A 74 -4.40 -3.62 -8.44
CA ASP A 74 -5.58 -4.27 -7.91
C ASP A 74 -5.67 -5.73 -8.36
N VAL A 75 -6.17 -6.58 -7.48
CA VAL A 75 -6.44 -7.98 -7.83
C VAL A 75 -7.74 -8.07 -8.62
N VAL A 76 -7.65 -8.65 -9.81
CA VAL A 76 -8.83 -8.98 -10.61
C VAL A 76 -9.36 -10.33 -10.14
N VAL A 77 -10.64 -10.35 -9.74
CA VAL A 77 -11.36 -11.54 -9.33
C VAL A 77 -12.27 -11.98 -10.50
N SER A 78 -12.15 -13.21 -10.97
CA SER A 78 -12.85 -13.68 -12.18
C SER A 78 -14.37 -13.72 -12.05
N LEU A 79 -14.89 -13.80 -10.82
CA LEU A 79 -16.33 -13.94 -10.57
C LEU A 79 -16.85 -12.75 -9.77
N ALA A 80 -17.97 -12.18 -10.20
CA ALA A 80 -18.64 -11.10 -9.48
C ALA A 80 -19.31 -11.61 -8.19
N SER A 81 -19.60 -10.70 -7.25
CA SER A 81 -20.46 -10.98 -6.10
C SER A 81 -21.87 -11.36 -6.58
N GLY A 82 -22.51 -12.30 -5.89
CA GLY A 82 -23.86 -12.70 -6.23
C GLY A 82 -24.36 -13.91 -5.47
N THR A 83 -25.60 -14.32 -5.81
CA THR A 83 -26.24 -15.55 -5.30
C THR A 83 -26.11 -16.65 -6.35
N TYR A 84 -25.65 -17.81 -5.92
CA TYR A 84 -25.42 -18.98 -6.75
C TYR A 84 -26.17 -20.17 -6.18
N THR A 85 -26.86 -20.91 -7.05
CA THR A 85 -27.68 -22.05 -6.67
C THR A 85 -26.87 -23.34 -6.51
N THR A 86 -25.60 -23.30 -6.82
CA THR A 86 -24.67 -24.45 -6.70
C THR A 86 -23.32 -23.96 -6.21
N ALA A 87 -22.58 -24.86 -5.58
CA ALA A 87 -21.18 -24.63 -5.23
C ALA A 87 -20.33 -24.24 -6.45
N LEU A 88 -19.41 -23.32 -6.28
CA LEU A 88 -18.53 -22.83 -7.35
C LEU A 88 -17.30 -23.74 -7.48
N ALA A 89 -17.52 -24.97 -7.91
CA ALA A 89 -16.49 -26.01 -8.01
C ALA A 89 -15.43 -25.71 -9.09
N ALA A 90 -15.78 -24.91 -10.11
CA ALA A 90 -14.82 -24.47 -11.13
C ALA A 90 -13.74 -23.52 -10.57
N GLY A 91 -13.99 -23.00 -9.37
CA GLY A 91 -13.07 -22.14 -8.65
C GLY A 91 -13.07 -20.68 -9.11
N VAL A 92 -12.83 -19.78 -8.18
CA VAL A 92 -12.61 -18.36 -8.43
C VAL A 92 -11.13 -18.11 -8.67
N THR A 93 -10.78 -17.51 -9.81
CA THR A 93 -9.40 -17.18 -10.14
C THR A 93 -9.07 -15.74 -9.77
N LEU A 94 -7.83 -15.53 -9.33
CA LEU A 94 -7.30 -14.23 -8.94
C LEU A 94 -6.07 -13.90 -9.78
N VAL A 95 -6.01 -12.68 -10.30
CA VAL A 95 -4.88 -12.20 -11.10
C VAL A 95 -4.47 -10.80 -10.63
N CYS A 96 -3.16 -10.54 -10.52
CA CYS A 96 -2.61 -9.22 -10.28
C CYS A 96 -1.64 -8.85 -11.40
N ALA A 97 -1.77 -7.63 -11.95
CA ALA A 97 -0.90 -7.15 -13.02
C ALA A 97 0.54 -6.84 -12.55
N THR A 98 0.76 -6.68 -11.24
CA THR A 98 2.11 -6.48 -10.69
C THR A 98 2.91 -7.78 -10.77
N ALA A 99 3.87 -7.83 -11.67
CA ALA A 99 4.72 -9.01 -11.86
C ALA A 99 5.45 -9.40 -10.56
N GLY A 100 5.42 -10.68 -10.20
CA GLY A 100 6.07 -11.20 -8.99
C GLY A 100 5.40 -10.81 -7.67
N SER A 101 4.16 -10.32 -7.70
CA SER A 101 3.35 -10.14 -6.49
C SER A 101 2.82 -11.48 -5.98
N ALA A 102 2.71 -11.59 -4.66
CA ALA A 102 1.97 -12.67 -4.01
C ALA A 102 0.54 -12.20 -3.72
N ILE A 103 -0.46 -13.06 -3.99
CA ILE A 103 -1.85 -12.77 -3.68
C ILE A 103 -2.23 -13.53 -2.40
N LYS A 104 -2.89 -12.84 -1.48
CA LYS A 104 -3.45 -13.42 -0.26
C LYS A 104 -4.94 -13.14 -0.17
N TYR A 105 -5.69 -14.10 0.38
CA TYR A 105 -7.12 -13.97 0.52
C TYR A 105 -7.65 -14.54 1.84
N THR A 106 -8.86 -14.14 2.21
CA THR A 106 -9.67 -14.73 3.29
C THR A 106 -11.06 -15.04 2.76
N LEU A 107 -11.75 -16.00 3.35
CA LEU A 107 -13.14 -16.37 3.01
C LEU A 107 -14.15 -16.03 4.12
N ASN A 108 -13.66 -15.53 5.23
CA ASN A 108 -14.47 -15.18 6.41
C ASN A 108 -14.74 -13.67 6.55
N GLY A 109 -14.47 -12.90 5.50
CA GLY A 109 -14.66 -11.45 5.49
C GLY A 109 -13.63 -10.64 6.28
N THR A 110 -12.63 -11.26 6.93
CA THR A 110 -11.53 -10.52 7.57
C THR A 110 -10.60 -9.93 6.52
N THR A 111 -9.94 -8.81 6.83
CA THR A 111 -9.01 -8.18 5.89
C THR A 111 -7.69 -8.95 5.85
N PRO A 112 -7.25 -9.45 4.68
CA PRO A 112 -5.95 -10.08 4.55
C PRO A 112 -4.81 -9.06 4.64
N SER A 113 -3.62 -9.53 5.00
CA SER A 113 -2.38 -8.74 5.08
C SER A 113 -1.19 -9.56 4.59
N ALA A 114 0.01 -8.98 4.58
CA ALA A 114 1.22 -9.73 4.24
C ALA A 114 1.44 -10.94 5.17
N THR A 115 0.96 -10.87 6.41
CA THR A 115 1.12 -11.93 7.43
C THR A 115 -0.16 -12.72 7.72
N ASN A 116 -1.33 -12.21 7.32
CA ASN A 116 -2.63 -12.84 7.53
C ASN A 116 -3.31 -13.19 6.21
N GLY A 117 -3.92 -14.34 6.15
CA GLY A 117 -4.65 -14.84 4.99
C GLY A 117 -3.97 -16.05 4.33
N ILE A 118 -4.71 -16.69 3.45
CA ILE A 118 -4.29 -17.86 2.70
C ILE A 118 -3.55 -17.39 1.44
N ALA A 119 -2.41 -17.98 1.13
CA ALA A 119 -1.70 -17.72 -0.12
C ALA A 119 -2.47 -18.31 -1.30
N TYR A 120 -2.71 -17.51 -2.34
CA TYR A 120 -3.36 -17.97 -3.56
C TYR A 120 -2.38 -18.72 -4.44
N THR A 121 -2.64 -19.98 -4.67
CA THR A 121 -1.82 -20.86 -5.54
C THR A 121 -2.66 -21.62 -6.56
N VAL A 122 -3.94 -21.82 -6.28
CA VAL A 122 -4.91 -22.55 -7.13
C VAL A 122 -6.26 -21.83 -7.06
N PRO A 123 -7.16 -22.04 -8.05
CA PRO A 123 -8.51 -21.51 -8.02
C PRO A 123 -9.25 -21.84 -6.72
N ILE A 124 -9.99 -20.89 -6.19
CA ILE A 124 -10.65 -20.98 -4.87
C ILE A 124 -12.03 -21.60 -5.05
N ASN A 125 -12.25 -22.78 -4.51
CA ASN A 125 -13.58 -23.41 -4.48
C ASN A 125 -14.44 -22.75 -3.39
N ILE A 126 -15.60 -22.23 -3.79
CA ILE A 126 -16.58 -21.65 -2.86
C ILE A 126 -17.74 -22.65 -2.75
N THR A 127 -17.80 -23.35 -1.62
CA THR A 127 -18.82 -24.41 -1.37
C THR A 127 -19.93 -23.97 -0.43
N ALA A 128 -19.76 -22.83 0.23
CA ALA A 128 -20.73 -22.25 1.15
C ALA A 128 -20.70 -20.73 1.04
N THR A 129 -21.73 -20.06 1.53
CA THR A 129 -21.78 -18.59 1.63
C THR A 129 -20.52 -18.06 2.27
N SER A 130 -19.83 -17.13 1.58
CA SER A 130 -18.49 -16.67 1.95
C SER A 130 -18.25 -15.23 1.56
N GLY A 131 -17.56 -14.49 2.44
CA GLY A 131 -17.03 -13.15 2.15
C GLY A 131 -15.56 -13.24 1.75
N LEU A 132 -15.27 -13.21 0.45
CA LEU A 132 -13.90 -13.19 -0.08
C LEU A 132 -13.31 -11.78 0.02
N LYS A 133 -12.15 -11.64 0.67
CA LYS A 133 -11.32 -10.45 0.59
C LYS A 133 -9.93 -10.81 0.11
N VAL A 134 -9.36 -9.97 -0.75
CA VAL A 134 -8.12 -10.26 -1.47
C VAL A 134 -7.20 -9.04 -1.48
N ILE A 135 -5.90 -9.25 -1.34
CA ILE A 135 -4.86 -8.26 -1.60
C ILE A 135 -3.72 -8.87 -2.41
N ALA A 136 -2.98 -8.02 -3.12
CA ALA A 136 -1.66 -8.36 -3.67
C ALA A 136 -0.57 -7.69 -2.82
N THR A 137 0.51 -8.41 -2.58
CA THR A 137 1.67 -7.94 -1.81
C THR A 137 2.95 -8.19 -2.58
N LYS A 138 3.91 -7.26 -2.49
CA LYS A 138 5.25 -7.41 -3.06
C LYS A 138 6.25 -6.61 -2.25
N SER A 139 7.43 -7.20 -1.98
CA SER A 139 8.51 -6.46 -1.32
C SER A 139 8.88 -5.21 -2.11
N GLY A 140 9.04 -4.08 -1.43
CA GLY A 140 9.35 -2.78 -2.04
C GLY A 140 8.16 -2.05 -2.65
N LEU A 141 6.94 -2.56 -2.51
CA LEU A 141 5.70 -1.89 -2.89
C LEU A 141 4.72 -1.85 -1.71
N ALA A 142 3.83 -0.88 -1.71
CA ALA A 142 2.67 -0.92 -0.83
C ALA A 142 1.70 -2.01 -1.32
N ASN A 143 0.93 -2.59 -0.39
CA ASN A 143 -0.09 -3.58 -0.75
C ASN A 143 -1.13 -2.97 -1.69
N SER A 144 -1.75 -3.80 -2.52
CA SER A 144 -2.90 -3.36 -3.31
C SER A 144 -4.06 -2.95 -2.40
N PRO A 145 -5.00 -2.12 -2.89
CA PRO A 145 -6.32 -2.00 -2.29
C PRO A 145 -6.96 -3.36 -2.06
N THR A 146 -7.78 -3.48 -1.00
CA THR A 146 -8.50 -4.72 -0.70
C THR A 146 -9.70 -4.84 -1.64
N VAL A 147 -9.72 -5.90 -2.45
CA VAL A 147 -10.88 -6.26 -3.26
C VAL A 147 -11.78 -7.19 -2.45
N SER A 148 -13.07 -6.86 -2.38
CA SER A 148 -14.08 -7.64 -1.65
C SER A 148 -15.12 -8.22 -2.61
N ARG A 149 -15.51 -9.48 -2.37
CA ARG A 149 -16.60 -10.17 -3.07
C ARG A 149 -17.44 -10.95 -2.07
N GLU A 150 -18.72 -11.02 -2.31
CA GLU A 150 -19.65 -11.76 -1.48
C GLU A 150 -20.36 -12.81 -2.33
N TYR A 151 -20.27 -14.05 -1.90
CA TYR A 151 -20.87 -15.20 -2.57
C TYR A 151 -21.89 -15.85 -1.64
N ILE A 152 -23.16 -15.83 -2.06
CA ILE A 152 -24.26 -16.48 -1.34
C ILE A 152 -24.56 -17.79 -2.05
N ILE A 153 -24.39 -18.92 -1.37
CA ILE A 153 -24.71 -20.25 -1.90
C ILE A 153 -26.04 -20.69 -1.31
N THR A 154 -27.03 -20.93 -2.18
CA THR A 154 -28.41 -21.33 -1.79
C THR A 154 -28.72 -22.79 -2.19
N ALA A 155 -27.69 -23.63 -2.29
CA ALA A 155 -27.84 -25.05 -2.61
C ALA A 155 -28.42 -25.88 -1.46
#